data_c4c7463ac04dea8ffad19c7194b97e8e
#
_entry.id   c4c7463ac04dea8ffad19c7194b97e8e
#
_cell.length_a   1.000
_cell.length_b   1.000
_cell.length_c   1.000
_cell.angle_alpha   90.00
_cell.angle_beta   90.00
_cell.angle_gamma   90.00
#
_symmetry.space_group_name_H-M   'P 1'
#
loop_
_entity.id
_entity.type
_entity.pdbx_description
1 polymer ?
#
loop_
_entity_poly.entity_id
_entity_poly.type
_entity_poly.pdbx_seq_one_letter_code
_entity_poly.pdbx_strand_id
1 'polypeptide(L)'
;LDCNGGDHGYAFATNFNPEVNLREVSAPGSYWEDGHWVEIPAMSIKREYDFDCVGQKDMYLLHHEEIESLAENIPEVKRIRFFMTFGQSYLTHMNCLENVGMLSTTPIEFEGQQIVPIKFLKALLPDPASLGPRTHGKTNIGCIFTGKKDGKEKTYYIYNVCDHQECYKEVASQAISYTTGVPAMCGALMLLTGKWKIGRAHV
;
A
#
# COMPACT_ATOMS: atom_id res chain seq x y z
N LEU A 1 1.81 -7.82 3.09
CA LEU A 1 2.42 -6.81 3.95
C LEU A 1 3.13 -5.77 3.10
N ASP A 2 2.84 -4.50 3.32
CA ASP A 2 3.48 -3.37 2.66
C ASP A 2 4.10 -2.45 3.71
N CYS A 3 5.43 -2.45 3.78
CA CYS A 3 6.18 -1.63 4.71
C CYS A 3 7.04 -0.61 3.96
N ASN A 4 6.74 0.67 4.17
CA ASN A 4 7.64 1.74 3.80
C ASN A 4 8.33 2.29 5.05
N GLY A 5 9.60 1.93 5.23
CA GLY A 5 10.46 2.48 6.29
C GLY A 5 11.18 3.77 5.88
N GLY A 6 10.79 4.38 4.76
CA GLY A 6 11.42 5.58 4.24
C GLY A 6 11.05 6.85 5.02
N ASP A 7 12.02 7.75 5.11
CA ASP A 7 11.85 9.12 5.63
C ASP A 7 12.22 10.13 4.53
N HIS A 8 11.28 10.97 4.15
CA HIS A 8 11.43 12.04 3.17
C HIS A 8 11.60 13.44 3.82
N GLY A 9 11.57 13.53 5.14
CA GLY A 9 11.78 14.76 5.92
C GLY A 9 10.61 15.75 5.92
N TYR A 10 9.44 15.41 5.34
CA TYR A 10 8.21 16.19 5.52
C TYR A 10 7.40 15.63 6.70
N ALA A 11 6.75 16.51 7.45
CA ALA A 11 5.83 16.09 8.51
C ALA A 11 4.63 15.30 7.97
N PHE A 12 4.19 15.65 6.75
CA PHE A 12 3.10 14.99 6.04
C PHE A 12 3.33 15.05 4.52
N ALA A 13 3.40 13.91 3.89
CA ALA A 13 3.42 13.73 2.43
C ALA A 13 3.04 12.28 2.10
N THR A 14 2.66 12.02 0.86
CA THR A 14 2.33 10.68 0.37
C THR A 14 3.36 10.23 -0.67
N ASN A 15 3.71 8.96 -0.66
CA ASN A 15 4.73 8.39 -1.56
C ASN A 15 4.20 8.05 -2.97
N PHE A 16 2.88 8.09 -3.15
CA PHE A 16 2.19 7.91 -4.43
C PHE A 16 1.01 8.89 -4.50
N ASN A 17 0.12 8.74 -5.48
CA ASN A 17 -0.98 9.68 -5.71
C ASN A 17 -1.69 10.07 -4.40
N PRO A 18 -1.62 11.34 -3.96
CA PRO A 18 -2.15 11.76 -2.66
C PRO A 18 -3.63 11.45 -2.50
N GLU A 19 -4.44 11.71 -3.54
CA GLU A 19 -5.89 11.47 -3.46
C GLU A 19 -6.22 9.99 -3.26
N VAL A 20 -5.52 9.10 -3.95
CA VAL A 20 -5.69 7.64 -3.79
C VAL A 20 -5.30 7.22 -2.39
N ASN A 21 -4.10 7.60 -1.94
CA ASN A 21 -3.60 7.25 -0.61
C ASN A 21 -4.51 7.76 0.52
N LEU A 22 -4.92 9.03 0.46
CA LEU A 22 -5.77 9.62 1.49
C LEU A 22 -7.15 8.94 1.57
N ARG A 23 -7.75 8.59 0.42
CA ARG A 23 -9.03 7.87 0.36
C ARG A 23 -8.92 6.44 0.87
N GLU A 24 -7.87 5.73 0.49
CA GLU A 24 -7.62 4.36 0.91
C GLU A 24 -7.49 4.25 2.44
N VAL A 25 -6.72 5.15 3.04
CA VAL A 25 -6.49 5.15 4.50
C VAL A 25 -7.73 5.56 5.29
N SER A 26 -8.59 6.43 4.76
CA SER A 26 -9.84 6.87 5.41
C SER A 26 -11.05 5.98 5.12
N ALA A 27 -10.95 5.07 4.16
CA ALA A 27 -12.03 4.14 3.84
C ALA A 27 -12.13 2.99 4.86
N PRO A 28 -13.34 2.39 5.04
CA PRO A 28 -13.46 1.14 5.78
C PRO A 28 -12.50 0.08 5.23
N GLY A 29 -11.85 -0.65 6.14
CA GLY A 29 -11.04 -1.79 5.78
C GLY A 29 -11.89 -3.03 5.51
N SER A 30 -11.39 -3.96 4.71
CA SER A 30 -12.03 -5.27 4.57
C SER A 30 -11.01 -6.36 4.33
N TYR A 31 -11.38 -7.60 4.64
CA TYR A 31 -10.55 -8.77 4.42
C TYR A 31 -11.42 -10.01 4.15
N TRP A 32 -10.81 -11.00 3.54
CA TRP A 32 -11.45 -12.30 3.29
C TRP A 32 -11.23 -13.25 4.46
N GLU A 33 -12.29 -13.88 4.95
CA GLU A 33 -12.25 -14.87 6.03
C GLU A 33 -13.30 -15.94 5.78
N ASP A 34 -12.88 -17.21 5.71
CA ASP A 34 -13.77 -18.40 5.63
C ASP A 34 -14.91 -18.29 4.59
N GLY A 35 -14.60 -17.79 3.40
CA GLY A 35 -15.56 -17.73 2.29
C GLY A 35 -16.43 -16.47 2.24
N HIS A 36 -16.16 -15.46 3.06
CA HIS A 36 -16.91 -14.20 3.06
C HIS A 36 -16.03 -12.98 3.35
N TRP A 37 -16.54 -11.82 2.96
CA TRP A 37 -15.91 -10.52 3.28
C TRP A 37 -16.28 -10.08 4.68
N VAL A 38 -15.29 -9.60 5.41
CA VAL A 38 -15.46 -8.96 6.73
C VAL A 38 -15.07 -7.50 6.59
N GLU A 39 -16.00 -6.59 6.83
CA GLU A 39 -15.76 -5.16 6.84
C GLU A 39 -15.44 -4.67 8.26
N ILE A 40 -14.53 -3.72 8.37
CA ILE A 40 -14.09 -3.12 9.62
C ILE A 40 -13.99 -1.60 9.50
N PRO A 41 -14.12 -0.85 10.59
CA PRO A 41 -13.84 0.58 10.56
C PRO A 41 -12.42 0.88 10.08
N ALA A 42 -12.23 2.02 9.42
CA ALA A 42 -10.93 2.46 8.94
C ALA A 42 -9.85 2.37 10.03
N MET A 43 -8.70 1.84 9.71
CA MET A 43 -7.52 1.75 10.60
C MET A 43 -7.75 1.06 11.96
N SER A 44 -8.86 0.33 12.16
CA SER A 44 -9.27 -0.23 13.46
C SER A 44 -8.46 -1.45 13.90
N ILE A 45 -7.84 -2.18 12.97
CA ILE A 45 -6.97 -3.31 13.31
C ILE A 45 -5.52 -2.91 13.09
N LYS A 46 -4.80 -2.82 14.19
CA LYS A 46 -3.38 -2.51 14.25
C LYS A 46 -2.60 -3.74 14.72
N ARG A 47 -1.43 -3.97 14.14
CA ARG A 47 -0.45 -4.97 14.58
C ARG A 47 0.95 -4.41 14.52
N GLU A 48 1.80 -4.92 15.35
CA GLU A 48 3.23 -4.67 15.31
C GLU A 48 3.92 -5.83 14.57
N TYR A 49 4.88 -5.52 13.71
CA TYR A 49 5.65 -6.52 12.97
C TYR A 49 7.11 -6.07 12.83
N ASP A 50 8.03 -7.03 12.96
CA ASP A 50 9.47 -6.80 12.75
C ASP A 50 9.82 -7.12 11.30
N PHE A 51 9.94 -6.08 10.48
CA PHE A 51 10.24 -6.20 9.06
C PHE A 51 11.73 -6.31 8.84
N ASP A 52 12.15 -7.34 8.14
CA ASP A 52 13.54 -7.59 7.81
C ASP A 52 14.17 -6.39 7.11
N CYS A 53 15.36 -5.95 7.56
CA CYS A 53 16.08 -4.76 7.11
C CYS A 53 15.40 -3.39 7.35
N VAL A 54 14.21 -3.34 7.95
CA VAL A 54 13.49 -2.11 8.30
C VAL A 54 13.30 -1.98 9.81
N GLY A 55 13.09 -3.11 10.52
CA GLY A 55 12.81 -3.18 11.94
C GLY A 55 11.32 -3.09 12.29
N GLN A 56 11.06 -2.93 13.56
CA GLN A 56 9.72 -2.97 14.13
C GLN A 56 8.86 -1.79 13.69
N LYS A 57 7.69 -2.06 13.15
CA LYS A 57 6.71 -1.07 12.69
C LYS A 57 5.30 -1.47 13.06
N ASP A 58 4.48 -0.46 13.32
CA ASP A 58 3.03 -0.61 13.37
C ASP A 58 2.48 -0.73 11.95
N MET A 59 1.65 -1.74 11.71
CA MET A 59 0.92 -1.95 10.46
C MET A 59 -0.58 -2.00 10.70
N TYR A 60 -1.34 -1.51 9.74
CA TYR A 60 -2.80 -1.39 9.84
C TYR A 60 -3.46 -2.18 8.73
N LEU A 61 -4.57 -2.86 9.05
CA LEU A 61 -5.35 -3.60 8.08
C LEU A 61 -6.18 -2.63 7.25
N LEU A 62 -6.02 -2.73 5.94
CA LEU A 62 -6.76 -1.97 4.93
C LEU A 62 -7.45 -2.93 3.96
N HIS A 63 -8.42 -2.41 3.21
CA HIS A 63 -8.84 -3.04 1.96
C HIS A 63 -7.80 -2.75 0.86
N HIS A 64 -7.56 -3.72 -0.02
CA HIS A 64 -6.72 -3.53 -1.21
C HIS A 64 -7.24 -4.41 -2.35
N GLU A 65 -7.24 -3.91 -3.60
CA GLU A 65 -7.93 -4.57 -4.72
C GLU A 65 -7.39 -5.97 -5.03
N GLU A 66 -6.11 -6.24 -4.77
CA GLU A 66 -5.54 -7.57 -5.00
C GLU A 66 -6.22 -8.68 -4.19
N ILE A 67 -6.80 -8.33 -3.03
CA ILE A 67 -7.51 -9.32 -2.20
C ILE A 67 -8.71 -9.88 -2.94
N GLU A 68 -9.42 -9.05 -3.72
CA GLU A 68 -10.60 -9.47 -4.49
C GLU A 68 -10.22 -10.55 -5.50
N SER A 69 -9.22 -10.28 -6.33
CA SER A 69 -8.77 -11.23 -7.35
C SER A 69 -8.18 -12.50 -6.75
N LEU A 70 -7.51 -12.41 -5.60
CA LEU A 70 -6.99 -13.59 -4.90
C LEU A 70 -8.12 -14.45 -4.32
N ALA A 71 -9.14 -13.83 -3.72
CA ALA A 71 -10.30 -14.54 -3.16
C ALA A 71 -11.10 -15.26 -4.26
N GLU A 72 -11.24 -14.65 -5.44
CA GLU A 72 -11.95 -15.25 -6.58
C GLU A 72 -11.17 -16.38 -7.25
N ASN A 73 -9.85 -16.28 -7.32
CA ASN A 73 -9.03 -17.16 -8.15
C ASN A 73 -8.27 -18.24 -7.37
N ILE A 74 -8.22 -18.17 -6.04
CA ILE A 74 -7.59 -19.20 -5.22
C ILE A 74 -8.68 -20.00 -4.49
N PRO A 75 -9.07 -21.17 -5.04
CA PRO A 75 -10.03 -22.05 -4.37
C PRO A 75 -9.52 -22.43 -2.97
N GLU A 76 -10.42 -22.56 -2.02
CA GLU A 76 -10.14 -23.00 -0.64
C GLU A 76 -9.28 -22.02 0.19
N VAL A 77 -8.97 -20.82 -0.31
CA VAL A 77 -8.32 -19.83 0.54
C VAL A 77 -9.24 -19.41 1.68
N LYS A 78 -8.75 -19.57 2.89
CA LYS A 78 -9.55 -19.31 4.10
C LYS A 78 -9.42 -17.89 4.59
N ARG A 79 -8.24 -17.28 4.37
CA ARG A 79 -7.95 -15.94 4.88
C ARG A 79 -7.02 -15.19 3.95
N ILE A 80 -7.40 -13.93 3.62
CA ILE A 80 -6.53 -12.98 2.95
C ILE A 80 -6.67 -11.65 3.67
N ARG A 81 -5.54 -11.07 4.07
CA ARG A 81 -5.46 -9.78 4.76
C ARG A 81 -4.34 -8.94 4.17
N PHE A 82 -4.59 -7.67 3.98
CA PHE A 82 -3.59 -6.70 3.59
C PHE A 82 -3.27 -5.78 4.77
N PHE A 83 -1.99 -5.52 4.98
CA PHE A 83 -1.50 -4.59 6.01
C PHE A 83 -0.49 -3.64 5.42
N MET A 84 -0.61 -2.36 5.76
CA MET A 84 0.31 -1.31 5.38
C MET A 84 0.81 -0.56 6.63
N THR A 85 2.05 -0.08 6.57
CA THR A 85 2.65 0.69 7.67
C THR A 85 2.47 2.19 7.47
N PHE A 86 2.27 2.90 8.58
CA PHE A 86 2.19 4.36 8.60
C PHE A 86 2.98 4.93 9.77
N GLY A 87 3.67 6.04 9.53
CA GLY A 87 4.37 6.78 10.58
C GLY A 87 3.41 7.56 11.48
N GLN A 88 3.76 7.75 12.73
CA GLN A 88 2.92 8.47 13.70
C GLN A 88 2.60 9.90 13.26
N SER A 89 3.57 10.62 12.67
CA SER A 89 3.33 11.96 12.14
C SER A 89 2.25 11.95 11.05
N TYR A 90 2.33 11.00 10.10
CA TYR A 90 1.33 10.83 9.05
C TYR A 90 -0.08 10.62 9.64
N LEU A 91 -0.23 9.69 10.58
CA LEU A 91 -1.52 9.38 11.21
C LEU A 91 -2.11 10.57 11.97
N THR A 92 -1.26 11.35 12.65
CA THR A 92 -1.70 12.55 13.37
C THR A 92 -2.28 13.59 12.41
N HIS A 93 -1.60 13.86 11.28
CA HIS A 93 -2.08 14.79 10.28
C HIS A 93 -3.35 14.28 9.57
N MET A 94 -3.38 12.98 9.21
CA MET A 94 -4.56 12.36 8.62
C MET A 94 -5.80 12.54 9.50
N ASN A 95 -5.69 12.24 10.78
CA ASN A 95 -6.79 12.37 11.73
C ASN A 95 -7.27 13.84 11.83
N CYS A 96 -6.34 14.79 11.88
CA CYS A 96 -6.69 16.21 11.89
C CYS A 96 -7.42 16.62 10.61
N LEU A 97 -6.91 16.25 9.44
CA LEU A 97 -7.50 16.58 8.14
C LEU A 97 -8.87 15.93 7.95
N GLU A 98 -9.08 14.73 8.42
CA GLU A 98 -10.37 14.05 8.41
C GLU A 98 -11.38 14.79 9.30
N ASN A 99 -11.02 15.11 10.54
CA ASN A 99 -11.88 15.78 11.50
C ASN A 99 -12.33 17.18 11.04
N VAL A 100 -11.52 17.88 10.26
CA VAL A 100 -11.90 19.19 9.67
C VAL A 100 -12.54 19.08 8.29
N GLY A 101 -12.81 17.87 7.79
CA GLY A 101 -13.47 17.63 6.51
C GLY A 101 -12.60 17.81 5.26
N MET A 102 -11.27 17.95 5.40
CA MET A 102 -10.37 18.14 4.25
C MET A 102 -10.22 16.89 3.37
N LEU A 103 -10.63 15.72 3.83
CA LEU A 103 -10.65 14.49 3.03
C LEU A 103 -11.97 14.27 2.25
N SER A 104 -12.92 15.19 2.37
CA SER A 104 -14.21 15.09 1.69
C SER A 104 -14.06 15.17 0.18
N THR A 105 -14.79 14.31 -0.53
CA THR A 105 -14.97 14.34 -1.99
C THR A 105 -16.19 15.16 -2.41
N THR A 106 -17.02 15.57 -1.44
CA THR A 106 -18.22 16.40 -1.69
C THR A 106 -17.79 17.85 -1.90
N PRO A 107 -18.21 18.49 -3.03
CA PRO A 107 -17.92 19.91 -3.24
C PRO A 107 -18.53 20.80 -2.16
N ILE A 108 -17.81 21.83 -1.75
CA ILE A 108 -18.29 22.92 -0.88
C ILE A 108 -18.22 24.22 -1.64
N GLU A 109 -19.11 25.15 -1.31
CA GLU A 109 -19.07 26.51 -1.85
C GLU A 109 -18.10 27.38 -1.02
N PHE A 110 -17.17 28.03 -1.69
CA PHE A 110 -16.26 29.00 -1.10
C PHE A 110 -16.10 30.18 -2.04
N GLU A 111 -16.48 31.39 -1.60
CA GLU A 111 -16.39 32.65 -2.37
C GLU A 111 -16.97 32.53 -3.80
N GLY A 112 -18.13 31.87 -3.92
CA GLY A 112 -18.82 31.69 -5.21
C GLY A 112 -18.22 30.60 -6.12
N GLN A 113 -17.26 29.83 -5.63
CA GLN A 113 -16.64 28.72 -6.36
C GLN A 113 -16.92 27.38 -5.69
N GLN A 114 -17.04 26.33 -6.49
CA GLN A 114 -17.16 24.97 -5.99
C GLN A 114 -15.76 24.35 -5.79
N ILE A 115 -15.43 24.03 -4.55
CA ILE A 115 -14.14 23.43 -4.19
C ILE A 115 -14.38 22.02 -3.65
N VAL A 116 -13.62 21.05 -4.14
CA VAL A 116 -13.57 19.69 -3.58
C VAL A 116 -12.39 19.62 -2.59
N PRO A 117 -12.62 19.49 -1.28
CA PRO A 117 -11.59 19.63 -0.26
C PRO A 117 -10.36 18.74 -0.49
N ILE A 118 -10.55 17.46 -0.77
CA ILE A 118 -9.42 16.52 -1.00
C ILE A 118 -8.58 16.90 -2.23
N LYS A 119 -9.21 17.48 -3.27
CA LYS A 119 -8.47 17.94 -4.46
C LYS A 119 -7.66 19.20 -4.17
N PHE A 120 -8.20 20.08 -3.33
CA PHE A 120 -7.48 21.24 -2.85
C PHE A 120 -6.30 20.85 -1.97
N LEU A 121 -6.49 19.92 -1.03
CA LEU A 121 -5.43 19.36 -0.21
C LEU A 121 -4.32 18.74 -1.08
N LYS A 122 -4.69 17.94 -2.07
CA LYS A 122 -3.73 17.36 -3.02
C LYS A 122 -2.83 18.41 -3.69
N ALA A 123 -3.40 19.56 -4.05
CA ALA A 123 -2.63 20.65 -4.69
C ALA A 123 -1.63 21.31 -3.75
N LEU A 124 -1.80 21.18 -2.43
CA LEU A 124 -0.89 21.70 -1.41
C LEU A 124 0.24 20.73 -1.04
N LEU A 125 0.05 19.43 -1.27
CA LEU A 125 1.01 18.40 -0.92
C LEU A 125 2.18 18.37 -1.91
N PRO A 126 3.39 17.97 -1.47
CA PRO A 126 4.51 17.73 -2.37
C PRO A 126 4.15 16.69 -3.43
N ASP A 127 4.61 16.92 -4.66
CA ASP A 127 4.54 15.91 -5.70
C ASP A 127 5.34 14.66 -5.25
N PRO A 128 4.72 13.46 -5.22
CA PRO A 128 5.41 12.23 -4.86
C PRO A 128 6.71 11.98 -5.64
N ALA A 129 6.78 12.39 -6.90
CA ALA A 129 8.00 12.29 -7.70
C ALA A 129 9.15 13.10 -7.13
N SER A 130 8.87 14.24 -6.49
CA SER A 130 9.89 15.11 -5.87
C SER A 130 10.49 14.51 -4.60
N LEU A 131 9.91 13.47 -4.05
CA LEU A 131 10.40 12.81 -2.83
C LEU A 131 11.60 11.88 -3.11
N GLY A 132 11.76 11.39 -4.35
CA GLY A 132 12.79 10.40 -4.72
C GLY A 132 14.20 10.78 -4.25
N PRO A 133 14.73 11.99 -4.57
CA PRO A 133 16.10 12.35 -4.23
C PRO A 133 16.35 12.52 -2.72
N ARG A 134 15.30 12.65 -1.92
CA ARG A 134 15.39 12.96 -0.50
C ARG A 134 14.92 11.86 0.45
N THR A 135 14.25 10.84 -0.07
CA THR A 135 13.77 9.74 0.76
C THR A 135 14.92 8.79 1.10
N HIS A 136 15.15 8.55 2.38
CA HIS A 136 16.13 7.61 2.91
C HIS A 136 15.43 6.46 3.62
N GLY A 137 16.08 5.31 3.70
CA GLY A 137 15.53 4.10 4.31
C GLY A 137 15.15 3.04 3.28
N LYS A 138 14.40 2.05 3.71
CA LYS A 138 14.09 0.86 2.90
C LYS A 138 12.61 0.55 2.93
N THR A 139 12.11 -0.05 1.86
CA THR A 139 10.84 -0.75 1.85
C THR A 139 11.04 -2.24 2.12
N ASN A 140 10.03 -2.88 2.68
CA ASN A 140 9.91 -4.34 2.73
C ASN A 140 8.48 -4.71 2.35
N ILE A 141 8.31 -5.30 1.17
CA ILE A 141 6.99 -5.64 0.63
C ILE A 141 6.96 -7.13 0.33
N GLY A 142 5.95 -7.82 0.85
CA GLY A 142 5.88 -9.26 0.67
C GLY A 142 4.61 -9.91 1.17
N CYS A 143 4.55 -11.23 1.01
CA CYS A 143 3.41 -12.06 1.38
C CYS A 143 3.82 -13.18 2.33
N ILE A 144 3.03 -13.38 3.38
CA ILE A 144 3.12 -14.54 4.26
C ILE A 144 2.05 -15.53 3.82
N PHE A 145 2.48 -16.72 3.44
CA PHE A 145 1.63 -17.83 3.03
C PHE A 145 1.67 -18.91 4.10
N THR A 146 0.52 -19.25 4.65
CA THR A 146 0.37 -20.38 5.59
C THR A 146 -0.59 -21.39 5.02
N GLY A 147 -0.20 -22.64 5.02
CA GLY A 147 -1.03 -23.71 4.47
C GLY A 147 -0.44 -25.10 4.75
N LYS A 148 -0.95 -26.10 4.06
CA LYS A 148 -0.45 -27.48 4.15
C LYS A 148 0.20 -27.91 2.85
N LYS A 149 1.39 -28.50 2.94
CA LYS A 149 2.07 -29.17 1.85
C LYS A 149 2.50 -30.57 2.32
N ASP A 150 2.12 -31.59 1.59
CA ASP A 150 2.41 -33.00 1.94
C ASP A 150 1.91 -33.36 3.34
N GLY A 151 0.69 -32.88 3.71
CA GLY A 151 0.07 -33.10 5.01
C GLY A 151 0.68 -32.33 6.19
N LYS A 152 1.73 -31.56 5.97
CA LYS A 152 2.42 -30.75 7.00
C LYS A 152 2.11 -29.27 6.86
N GLU A 153 1.94 -28.60 7.97
CA GLU A 153 1.82 -27.13 7.97
C GLU A 153 3.13 -26.49 7.52
N LYS A 154 3.01 -25.50 6.67
CA LYS A 154 4.11 -24.70 6.13
C LYS A 154 3.74 -23.23 6.17
N THR A 155 4.72 -22.41 6.53
CA THR A 155 4.65 -20.95 6.40
C THR A 155 5.83 -20.47 5.60
N TYR A 156 5.56 -19.66 4.59
CA TYR A 156 6.58 -18.99 3.77
C TYR A 156 6.37 -17.50 3.88
N TYR A 157 7.43 -16.76 4.06
CA TYR A 157 7.47 -15.32 3.88
C TYR A 157 8.32 -15.01 2.64
N ILE A 158 7.68 -14.51 1.60
CA ILE A 158 8.31 -14.12 0.34
C ILE A 158 8.21 -12.60 0.26
N TYR A 159 9.35 -11.93 0.24
CA TYR A 159 9.41 -10.47 0.28
C TYR A 159 10.59 -9.94 -0.53
N ASN A 160 10.52 -8.66 -0.86
CA ASN A 160 11.63 -7.89 -1.38
C ASN A 160 11.99 -6.75 -0.42
N VAL A 161 13.25 -6.33 -0.46
CA VAL A 161 13.74 -5.13 0.23
C VAL A 161 14.34 -4.21 -0.81
N CYS A 162 13.93 -2.94 -0.82
CA CYS A 162 14.44 -1.95 -1.74
C CYS A 162 14.91 -0.71 -0.97
N ASP A 163 16.16 -0.30 -1.18
CA ASP A 163 16.71 0.93 -0.63
C ASP A 163 16.33 2.12 -1.51
N HIS A 164 15.76 3.18 -0.91
CA HIS A 164 15.28 4.35 -1.64
C HIS A 164 16.38 5.07 -2.41
N GLN A 165 17.57 5.23 -1.83
CA GLN A 165 18.67 5.95 -2.46
C GLN A 165 19.38 5.14 -3.54
N GLU A 166 19.55 3.83 -3.33
CA GLU A 166 20.09 2.95 -4.38
C GLU A 166 19.13 2.88 -5.58
N CYS A 167 17.85 2.76 -5.32
CA CYS A 167 16.82 2.82 -6.36
C CYS A 167 16.84 4.17 -7.10
N TYR A 168 16.93 5.28 -6.37
CA TYR A 168 16.98 6.61 -7.00
C TYR A 168 18.22 6.80 -7.89
N LYS A 169 19.38 6.27 -7.50
CA LYS A 169 20.59 6.27 -8.33
C LYS A 169 20.41 5.47 -9.62
N GLU A 170 19.68 4.36 -9.56
CA GLU A 170 19.47 3.46 -10.71
C GLU A 170 18.46 4.04 -11.72
N VAL A 171 17.29 4.51 -11.25
CA VAL A 171 16.15 4.84 -12.12
C VAL A 171 15.57 6.24 -11.89
N ALA A 172 16.18 7.07 -11.06
CA ALA A 172 15.68 8.39 -10.68
C ALA A 172 14.26 8.39 -10.10
N SER A 173 13.88 7.30 -9.43
CA SER A 173 12.57 7.12 -8.77
C SER A 173 12.75 6.59 -7.35
N GLN A 174 11.77 6.83 -6.50
CA GLN A 174 11.76 6.26 -5.15
C GLN A 174 11.41 4.77 -5.15
N ALA A 175 11.77 4.06 -4.06
CA ALA A 175 11.57 2.62 -3.95
C ALA A 175 10.10 2.18 -4.13
N ILE A 176 9.12 2.96 -3.70
CA ILE A 176 7.69 2.64 -3.90
C ILE A 176 7.34 2.55 -5.39
N SER A 177 7.79 3.51 -6.20
CA SER A 177 7.58 3.47 -7.65
C SER A 177 8.32 2.30 -8.32
N TYR A 178 9.54 2.02 -7.86
CA TYR A 178 10.37 0.92 -8.38
C TYR A 178 9.74 -0.44 -8.09
N THR A 179 9.37 -0.70 -6.83
CA THR A 179 8.78 -1.98 -6.41
C THR A 179 7.38 -2.22 -6.96
N THR A 180 6.73 -1.20 -7.48
CA THR A 180 5.47 -1.31 -8.24
C THR A 180 5.73 -1.52 -9.73
N GLY A 181 6.57 -0.69 -10.34
CA GLY A 181 6.80 -0.70 -11.79
C GLY A 181 7.59 -1.91 -12.29
N VAL A 182 8.62 -2.34 -11.58
CA VAL A 182 9.46 -3.47 -11.99
C VAL A 182 8.70 -4.79 -12.04
N PRO A 183 7.92 -5.20 -11.01
CA PRO A 183 7.10 -6.40 -11.09
C PRO A 183 6.06 -6.36 -12.22
N ALA A 184 5.42 -5.21 -12.43
CA ALA A 184 4.47 -5.02 -13.51
C ALA A 184 5.12 -5.22 -14.88
N MET A 185 6.30 -4.61 -15.10
CA MET A 185 7.09 -4.79 -16.33
C MET A 185 7.53 -6.24 -16.50
N CYS A 186 8.04 -6.89 -15.45
CA CYS A 186 8.43 -8.29 -15.50
C CYS A 186 7.24 -9.21 -15.82
N GLY A 187 6.07 -8.95 -15.24
CA GLY A 187 4.83 -9.65 -15.55
C GLY A 187 4.44 -9.51 -17.03
N ALA A 188 4.46 -8.29 -17.56
CA ALA A 188 4.20 -8.04 -18.98
C ALA A 188 5.19 -8.79 -19.87
N LEU A 189 6.48 -8.77 -19.54
CA LEU A 189 7.52 -9.49 -20.29
C LEU A 189 7.28 -11.01 -20.27
N MET A 190 6.89 -11.57 -19.14
CA MET A 190 6.58 -12.99 -19.00
C MET A 190 5.38 -13.40 -19.87
N LEU A 191 4.36 -12.57 -19.96
CA LEU A 191 3.21 -12.78 -20.84
C LEU A 191 3.61 -12.67 -22.31
N LEU A 192 4.33 -11.61 -22.69
CA LEU A 192 4.77 -11.37 -24.08
C LEU A 192 5.72 -12.47 -24.59
N THR A 193 6.55 -13.03 -23.72
CA THR A 193 7.47 -14.12 -24.08
C THR A 193 6.84 -15.51 -23.97
N GLY A 194 5.55 -15.61 -23.63
CA GLY A 194 4.81 -16.87 -23.50
C GLY A 194 5.22 -17.72 -22.30
N LYS A 195 6.03 -17.18 -21.37
CA LYS A 195 6.39 -17.86 -20.13
C LYS A 195 5.22 -17.92 -19.15
N TRP A 196 4.34 -16.93 -19.18
CA TRP A 196 3.06 -16.94 -18.49
C TRP A 196 1.92 -17.00 -19.51
N LYS A 197 0.82 -17.67 -19.16
CA LYS A 197 -0.40 -17.69 -19.97
C LYS A 197 -1.25 -16.47 -19.65
N ILE A 198 -1.83 -15.85 -20.67
CA ILE A 198 -2.80 -14.77 -20.49
C ILE A 198 -4.02 -15.30 -19.72
N GLY A 199 -4.47 -14.53 -18.75
CA GLY A 199 -5.65 -14.83 -17.94
C GLY A 199 -5.36 -15.61 -16.65
N ARG A 200 -4.14 -16.14 -16.47
CA ARG A 200 -3.66 -16.73 -15.20
C ARG A 200 -2.17 -16.58 -15.11
N ALA A 201 -1.72 -15.62 -14.32
CA ALA A 201 -0.34 -15.59 -13.85
C ALA A 201 -0.21 -16.62 -12.72
N HIS A 202 -0.13 -17.89 -13.04
CA HIS A 202 0.09 -18.91 -12.02
C HIS A 202 1.17 -19.87 -12.43
N VAL A 203 1.70 -20.40 -11.47
CA VAL A 203 2.73 -21.43 -11.38
C VAL A 203 2.25 -22.72 -12.00
#